data_516fa4bab1197dceadf34db1a23e2aa9
#
_entry.id   516fa4bab1197dceadf34db1a23e2aa9
#
_cell.length_a   1.000
_cell.length_b   1.000
_cell.length_c   1.000
_cell.angle_alpha   90.00
_cell.angle_beta   90.00
_cell.angle_gamma   90.00
#
_symmetry.space_group_name_H-M   'P 1'
#
loop_
_entity.id
_entity.type
_entity.pdbx_description
1 polymer ?
#
loop_
_entity_poly.entity_id
_entity_poly.type
_entity_poly.pdbx_seq_one_letter_code
_entity_poly.pdbx_strand_id
1 'polypeptide(L)'
;MLNALQRLQALGYRLIIATNQSGIGRGFYTEGDFAKLTTQMIDYFLEHGINLTAVYHCPHHPTEAQGGYRQQCRCRKPAPGMILRAMEEWGLDPDGCVLVGDKSSDIEAGKAAGLGTLLQVTADLPSTNAIGVSDLVEAANYLERH
;
A
#
# COMPACT_ATOMS: atom_id res chain seq x y z
N MET A 1 3.31 9.70 12.56
CA MET A 1 3.48 8.74 11.46
C MET A 1 4.86 8.10 11.45
N LEU A 2 5.92 8.89 11.48
CA LEU A 2 7.29 8.34 11.45
C LEU A 2 7.56 7.36 12.60
N ASN A 3 7.11 7.71 13.80
CA ASN A 3 7.24 6.82 14.97
C ASN A 3 6.55 5.47 14.72
N ALA A 4 5.35 5.48 14.15
CA ALA A 4 4.62 4.26 13.87
C ALA A 4 5.37 3.35 12.89
N LEU A 5 5.93 3.93 11.82
CA LEU A 5 6.71 3.18 10.83
C LEU A 5 8.00 2.60 11.45
N GLN A 6 8.68 3.37 12.29
CA GLN A 6 9.86 2.90 13.01
C GLN A 6 9.51 1.69 13.90
N ARG A 7 8.38 1.75 14.60
CA ARG A 7 7.90 0.67 15.47
C ARG A 7 7.56 -0.59 14.68
N LEU A 8 6.90 -0.44 13.54
CA LEU A 8 6.59 -1.58 12.66
C LEU A 8 7.85 -2.25 12.15
N GLN A 9 8.83 -1.44 11.73
CA GLN A 9 10.12 -1.96 11.30
C GLN A 9 10.84 -2.71 12.43
N ALA A 10 10.77 -2.18 13.66
CA ALA A 10 11.36 -2.81 14.84
C ALA A 10 10.72 -4.16 15.17
N LEU A 11 9.44 -4.35 14.80
CA LEU A 11 8.75 -5.64 14.93
C LEU A 11 9.20 -6.66 13.88
N GLY A 12 10.01 -6.26 12.91
CA GLY A 12 10.50 -7.14 11.86
C GLY A 12 9.74 -7.04 10.54
N TYR A 13 8.76 -6.14 10.43
CA TYR A 13 8.03 -5.96 9.19
C TYR A 13 8.89 -5.29 8.13
N ARG A 14 8.77 -5.76 6.90
CA ARG A 14 9.22 -5.03 5.72
C ARG A 14 8.13 -4.08 5.32
N LEU A 15 8.49 -2.82 5.08
CA LEU A 15 7.53 -1.77 4.74
C LEU A 15 7.46 -1.62 3.23
N ILE A 16 6.27 -1.86 2.68
CA ILE A 16 6.01 -1.83 1.24
C ILE A 16 4.79 -0.95 1.00
N ILE A 17 4.88 -0.09 -0.01
CA ILE A 17 3.79 0.77 -0.43
C ILE A 17 3.21 0.23 -1.73
N ALA A 18 1.88 0.12 -1.80
CA ALA A 18 1.13 -0.22 -3.01
C ALA A 18 0.09 0.88 -3.23
N THR A 19 0.23 1.65 -4.31
CA THR A 19 -0.56 2.85 -4.52
C THR A 19 -1.14 2.96 -5.93
N ASN A 20 -2.42 3.31 -6.03
CA ASN A 20 -3.03 3.69 -7.30
C ASN A 20 -2.56 5.10 -7.67
N GLN A 21 -2.04 5.27 -8.89
CA GLN A 21 -1.53 6.54 -9.38
C GLN A 21 -2.11 6.84 -10.77
N SER A 22 -3.42 6.82 -10.88
CA SER A 22 -4.12 7.06 -12.15
C SER A 22 -3.88 8.44 -12.74
N GLY A 23 -3.39 9.39 -11.93
CA GLY A 23 -2.99 10.71 -12.42
C GLY A 23 -1.92 10.66 -13.51
N ILE A 24 -1.08 9.62 -13.50
CA ILE A 24 -0.11 9.37 -14.58
C ILE A 24 -0.85 9.11 -15.88
N GLY A 25 -1.77 8.16 -15.88
CA GLY A 25 -2.53 7.79 -17.06
C GLY A 25 -3.46 8.90 -17.54
N ARG A 26 -3.93 9.75 -16.64
CA ARG A 26 -4.77 10.91 -16.97
C ARG A 26 -3.99 12.09 -17.54
N GLY A 27 -2.65 12.03 -17.46
CA GLY A 27 -1.80 13.10 -17.98
C GLY A 27 -1.54 14.23 -17.00
N PHE A 28 -1.84 14.07 -15.72
CA PHE A 28 -1.62 15.09 -14.69
C PHE A 28 -0.16 15.21 -14.30
N TYR A 29 0.58 14.11 -14.37
CA TYR A 29 2.02 14.05 -14.14
C TYR A 29 2.54 12.78 -14.83
N THR A 30 3.86 12.71 -14.99
CA THR A 30 4.49 11.60 -15.73
C THR A 30 5.01 10.50 -14.82
N GLU A 31 5.37 9.36 -15.41
CA GLU A 31 6.10 8.29 -14.72
C GLU A 31 7.41 8.83 -14.12
N GLY A 32 8.12 9.69 -14.85
CA GLY A 32 9.34 10.33 -14.37
C GLY A 32 9.11 11.24 -13.17
N ASP A 33 8.02 12.00 -13.19
CA ASP A 33 7.62 12.85 -12.05
C ASP A 33 7.35 12.00 -10.82
N PHE A 34 6.63 10.90 -10.98
CA PHE A 34 6.32 9.98 -9.89
C PHE A 34 7.58 9.29 -9.36
N ALA A 35 8.46 8.85 -10.25
CA ALA A 35 9.74 8.22 -9.85
C ALA A 35 10.60 9.17 -9.03
N LYS A 36 10.65 10.45 -9.42
CA LYS A 36 11.39 11.48 -8.69
C LYS A 36 10.82 11.72 -7.30
N LEU A 37 9.49 11.84 -7.21
CA LEU A 37 8.80 12.00 -5.92
C LEU A 37 9.03 10.78 -5.02
N THR A 38 8.97 9.59 -5.58
CA THR A 38 9.21 8.34 -4.85
C THR A 38 10.64 8.29 -4.28
N THR A 39 11.63 8.69 -5.08
CA THR A 39 13.02 8.76 -4.61
C THR A 39 13.16 9.73 -3.44
N GLN A 40 12.54 10.91 -3.54
CA GLN A 40 12.55 11.90 -2.45
C GLN A 40 11.90 11.34 -1.18
N MET A 41 10.80 10.62 -1.32
CA MET A 41 10.11 9.99 -0.20
C MET A 41 10.97 8.91 0.46
N ILE A 42 11.58 8.05 -0.32
CA ILE A 42 12.47 6.99 0.19
C ILE A 42 13.64 7.60 0.97
N ASP A 43 14.27 8.64 0.41
CA ASP A 43 15.38 9.34 1.05
C ASP A 43 14.95 9.99 2.36
N TYR A 44 13.79 10.64 2.37
CA TYR A 44 13.25 11.26 3.57
C TYR A 44 13.04 10.23 4.69
N PHE A 45 12.43 9.09 4.38
CA PHE A 45 12.24 8.04 5.38
C PHE A 45 13.57 7.45 5.85
N LEU A 46 14.51 7.28 4.94
CA LEU A 46 15.83 6.74 5.29
C LEU A 46 16.57 7.66 6.27
N GLU A 47 16.44 8.97 6.11
CA GLU A 47 16.99 9.95 7.05
C GLU A 47 16.40 9.78 8.47
N HIS A 48 15.22 9.21 8.57
CA HIS A 48 14.54 8.95 9.85
C HIS A 48 14.64 7.48 10.28
N GLY A 49 15.59 6.74 9.73
CA GLY A 49 15.82 5.35 10.10
C GLY A 49 14.78 4.38 9.58
N ILE A 50 13.97 4.79 8.59
CA ILE A 50 12.92 3.95 8.01
C ILE A 50 13.38 3.50 6.62
N ASN A 51 13.49 2.20 6.43
CA ASN A 51 13.91 1.60 5.17
C ASN A 51 12.69 1.04 4.44
N LEU A 52 12.20 1.76 3.41
CA LEU A 52 11.14 1.25 2.55
C LEU A 52 11.71 0.15 1.65
N THR A 53 11.14 -1.04 1.75
CA THR A 53 11.60 -2.19 0.97
C THR A 53 11.28 -2.02 -0.51
N ALA A 54 10.07 -1.55 -0.83
CA ALA A 54 9.64 -1.35 -2.22
C ALA A 54 8.43 -0.43 -2.28
N VAL A 55 8.23 0.17 -3.46
CA VAL A 55 7.05 0.96 -3.79
C VAL A 55 6.49 0.43 -5.11
N TYR A 56 5.25 0.00 -5.10
CA TYR A 56 4.52 -0.43 -6.30
C TYR A 56 3.43 0.58 -6.61
N HIS A 57 3.27 0.90 -7.89
CA HIS A 57 2.23 1.83 -8.31
C HIS A 57 1.49 1.30 -9.52
N CYS A 58 0.25 1.77 -9.71
CA CYS A 58 -0.56 1.45 -10.87
C CYS A 58 -0.99 2.75 -11.55
N PRO A 59 -0.54 2.99 -12.80
CA PRO A 59 -0.85 4.23 -13.51
C PRO A 59 -2.15 4.17 -14.30
N HIS A 60 -2.79 3.01 -14.35
CA HIS A 60 -3.92 2.74 -15.23
C HIS A 60 -5.25 3.24 -14.66
N HIS A 61 -6.20 3.51 -15.56
CA HIS A 61 -7.60 3.69 -15.23
C HIS A 61 -8.45 3.06 -16.34
N PRO A 62 -9.56 2.38 -16.00
CA PRO A 62 -10.35 1.69 -17.02
C PRO A 62 -11.03 2.61 -18.04
N THR A 63 -11.34 3.85 -17.66
CA THR A 63 -12.10 4.78 -18.51
C THR A 63 -11.45 6.15 -18.68
N GLU A 64 -10.80 6.70 -17.65
CA GLU A 64 -10.38 8.10 -17.60
C GLU A 64 -8.88 8.27 -17.80
N ALA A 65 -8.24 7.41 -18.55
CA ALA A 65 -6.81 7.49 -18.86
C ALA A 65 -6.60 7.61 -20.36
N GLN A 66 -5.38 8.02 -20.75
CA GLN A 66 -4.98 8.26 -22.13
C GLN A 66 -4.21 7.07 -22.69
N GLY A 67 -4.43 6.74 -23.97
CA GLY A 67 -3.65 5.74 -24.68
C GLY A 67 -3.62 4.38 -23.98
N GLY A 68 -2.44 3.79 -23.86
CA GLY A 68 -2.23 2.50 -23.22
C GLY A 68 -2.51 2.45 -21.73
N TYR A 69 -2.60 3.60 -21.07
CA TYR A 69 -2.99 3.67 -19.66
C TYR A 69 -4.48 3.45 -19.42
N ARG A 70 -5.27 3.56 -20.46
CA ARG A 70 -6.71 3.28 -20.42
C ARG A 70 -6.93 1.80 -20.61
N GLN A 71 -7.00 1.07 -19.51
CA GLN A 71 -7.18 -0.37 -19.56
C GLN A 71 -7.70 -0.93 -18.25
N GLN A 72 -8.36 -2.07 -18.32
CA GLN A 72 -8.62 -2.94 -17.18
C GLN A 72 -7.30 -3.67 -16.88
N CYS A 73 -6.74 -3.44 -15.71
CA CYS A 73 -5.49 -4.06 -15.31
C CYS A 73 -5.68 -4.90 -14.04
N ARG A 74 -4.67 -5.67 -13.70
CA ARG A 74 -4.65 -6.47 -12.47
C ARG A 74 -4.00 -5.72 -11.30
N CYS A 75 -3.37 -4.58 -11.57
CA CYS A 75 -2.63 -3.84 -10.55
C CYS A 75 -3.46 -2.80 -9.81
N ARG A 76 -4.50 -2.24 -10.44
CA ARG A 76 -5.32 -1.21 -9.80
C ARG A 76 -6.20 -1.81 -8.70
N LYS A 77 -6.01 -1.34 -7.44
CA LYS A 77 -6.89 -1.75 -6.35
C LYS A 77 -8.35 -1.34 -6.67
N PRO A 78 -9.30 -2.21 -6.47
CA PRO A 78 -9.33 -3.39 -5.58
C PRO A 78 -8.70 -4.67 -6.13
N ALA A 79 -8.13 -4.67 -7.34
CA ALA A 79 -7.41 -5.84 -7.82
C ALA A 79 -6.12 -6.06 -7.01
N PRO A 80 -5.70 -7.31 -6.79
CA PRO A 80 -4.59 -7.63 -5.89
C PRO A 80 -3.21 -7.64 -6.55
N GLY A 81 -3.08 -7.23 -7.82
CA GLY A 81 -1.84 -7.45 -8.59
C GLY A 81 -0.58 -6.88 -7.97
N MET A 82 -0.62 -5.66 -7.42
CA MET A 82 0.55 -5.07 -6.78
C MET A 82 0.97 -5.85 -5.53
N ILE A 83 -0.01 -6.30 -4.73
CA ILE A 83 0.26 -7.05 -3.50
C ILE A 83 0.82 -8.43 -3.85
N LEU A 84 0.23 -9.11 -4.82
CA LEU A 84 0.72 -10.42 -5.29
C LEU A 84 2.16 -10.31 -5.81
N ARG A 85 2.45 -9.27 -6.58
CA ARG A 85 3.80 -9.03 -7.08
C ARG A 85 4.79 -8.79 -5.94
N ALA A 86 4.42 -8.01 -4.94
CA ALA A 86 5.26 -7.77 -3.77
C ALA A 86 5.57 -9.08 -3.03
N MET A 87 4.55 -9.90 -2.82
CA MET A 87 4.74 -11.19 -2.13
C MET A 87 5.67 -12.11 -2.91
N GLU A 88 5.53 -12.16 -4.23
CA GLU A 88 6.38 -12.98 -5.09
C GLU A 88 7.83 -12.48 -5.10
N GLU A 89 8.03 -11.18 -5.31
CA GLU A 89 9.38 -10.61 -5.40
C GLU A 89 10.15 -10.71 -4.10
N TRP A 90 9.47 -10.63 -2.96
CA TRP A 90 10.12 -10.60 -1.64
C TRP A 90 9.93 -11.88 -0.85
N GLY A 91 9.30 -12.90 -1.43
CA GLY A 91 9.12 -14.21 -0.78
C GLY A 91 8.30 -14.13 0.50
N LEU A 92 7.21 -13.37 0.49
CA LEU A 92 6.40 -13.11 1.68
C LEU A 92 5.28 -14.13 1.82
N ASP A 93 5.07 -14.60 3.07
CA ASP A 93 3.96 -15.48 3.42
C ASP A 93 2.70 -14.63 3.66
N PRO A 94 1.60 -14.87 2.95
CA PRO A 94 0.37 -14.08 3.13
C PRO A 94 -0.17 -14.10 4.56
N ASP A 95 0.00 -15.20 5.30
CA ASP A 95 -0.48 -15.29 6.68
C ASP A 95 0.25 -14.33 7.62
N GLY A 96 1.50 -14.01 7.32
CA GLY A 96 2.30 -13.06 8.09
C GLY A 96 2.25 -11.63 7.56
N CYS A 97 1.53 -11.39 6.47
CA CYS A 97 1.43 -10.07 5.87
C CYS A 97 0.26 -9.28 6.45
N VAL A 98 0.47 -7.97 6.57
CA VAL A 98 -0.53 -7.03 7.05
C VAL A 98 -0.73 -5.95 5.99
N LEU A 99 -1.98 -5.64 5.69
CA LEU A 99 -2.31 -4.47 4.87
C LEU A 99 -2.90 -3.40 5.78
N VAL A 100 -2.41 -2.18 5.61
CA VAL A 100 -3.00 -0.99 6.25
C VAL A 100 -3.43 -0.03 5.15
N GLY A 101 -4.70 0.33 5.12
CA GLY A 101 -5.24 1.23 4.11
C GLY A 101 -6.45 1.98 4.62
N ASP A 102 -6.83 3.06 3.94
CA ASP A 102 -7.96 3.90 4.35
C ASP A 102 -9.23 3.62 3.55
N LYS A 103 -9.11 3.01 2.39
CA LYS A 103 -10.24 2.78 1.47
C LYS A 103 -10.69 1.32 1.46
N SER A 104 -11.96 1.10 1.16
CA SER A 104 -12.48 -0.26 0.97
C SER A 104 -11.75 -0.99 -0.17
N SER A 105 -11.31 -0.28 -1.21
CA SER A 105 -10.55 -0.88 -2.30
C SER A 105 -9.20 -1.44 -1.83
N ASP A 106 -8.55 -0.81 -0.84
CA ASP A 106 -7.33 -1.35 -0.24
C ASP A 106 -7.61 -2.67 0.47
N ILE A 107 -8.68 -2.70 1.25
CA ILE A 107 -9.07 -3.90 2.02
C ILE A 107 -9.45 -5.04 1.08
N GLU A 108 -10.22 -4.75 0.03
CA GLU A 108 -10.60 -5.75 -0.97
C GLU A 108 -9.38 -6.33 -1.69
N ALA A 109 -8.40 -5.49 -2.02
CA ALA A 109 -7.16 -5.95 -2.64
C ALA A 109 -6.37 -6.89 -1.71
N GLY A 110 -6.25 -6.52 -0.44
CA GLY A 110 -5.58 -7.36 0.57
C GLY A 110 -6.30 -8.68 0.79
N LYS A 111 -7.63 -8.65 0.84
CA LYS A 111 -8.44 -9.85 0.96
C LYS A 111 -8.26 -10.77 -0.25
N ALA A 112 -8.30 -10.20 -1.46
CA ALA A 112 -8.12 -10.97 -2.70
C ALA A 112 -6.73 -11.58 -2.78
N ALA A 113 -5.72 -10.94 -2.20
CA ALA A 113 -4.35 -11.47 -2.15
C ALA A 113 -4.17 -12.50 -1.03
N GLY A 114 -5.15 -12.69 -0.16
CA GLY A 114 -5.11 -13.68 0.92
C GLY A 114 -4.32 -13.26 2.16
N LEU A 115 -4.15 -11.96 2.38
CA LEU A 115 -3.39 -11.47 3.52
C LEU A 115 -4.06 -11.79 4.86
N GLY A 116 -3.25 -12.15 5.86
CA GLY A 116 -3.74 -12.61 7.16
C GLY A 116 -4.37 -11.52 8.03
N THR A 117 -3.94 -10.27 7.87
CA THR A 117 -4.44 -9.15 8.67
C THR A 117 -4.73 -7.95 7.81
N LEU A 118 -5.93 -7.40 7.96
CA LEU A 118 -6.39 -6.22 7.21
C LEU A 118 -6.79 -5.15 8.23
N LEU A 119 -6.07 -4.04 8.24
CA LEU A 119 -6.34 -2.90 9.13
C LEU A 119 -6.82 -1.72 8.28
N GLN A 120 -7.99 -1.20 8.60
CA GLN A 120 -8.54 -0.06 7.89
C GLN A 120 -8.50 1.20 8.76
N VAL A 121 -7.82 2.21 8.25
CA VAL A 121 -7.79 3.53 8.89
C VAL A 121 -9.10 4.23 8.60
N THR A 122 -9.97 4.29 9.60
CA THR A 122 -11.31 4.86 9.44
C THR A 122 -11.86 5.32 10.79
N ALA A 123 -12.68 6.38 10.76
CA ALA A 123 -13.46 6.82 11.92
C ALA A 123 -14.83 6.14 11.96
N ASP A 124 -15.20 5.45 10.88
CA ASP A 124 -16.50 4.79 10.71
C ASP A 124 -16.36 3.27 10.90
N LEU A 125 -17.43 2.54 10.56
CA LEU A 125 -17.40 1.08 10.58
C LEU A 125 -16.45 0.59 9.48
N PRO A 126 -15.54 -0.36 9.81
CA PRO A 126 -14.63 -0.88 8.82
C PRO A 126 -15.34 -1.77 7.79
N SER A 127 -14.66 -1.98 6.66
CA SER A 127 -15.07 -2.94 5.63
C SER A 127 -15.09 -4.36 6.19
N THR A 128 -15.83 -5.23 5.54
CA THR A 128 -15.91 -6.66 5.93
C THR A 128 -14.52 -7.29 6.01
N ASN A 129 -14.26 -7.99 7.10
CA ASN A 129 -12.99 -8.67 7.42
C ASN A 129 -11.83 -7.72 7.76
N ALA A 130 -12.08 -6.42 7.88
CA ALA A 130 -11.06 -5.48 8.32
C ALA A 130 -11.25 -5.12 9.79
N ILE A 131 -10.14 -4.80 10.45
CA ILE A 131 -10.12 -4.26 11.80
C ILE A 131 -9.94 -2.75 11.67
N GLY A 132 -10.85 -1.99 12.27
CA GLY A 132 -10.78 -0.52 12.23
C GLY A 132 -9.73 0.02 13.18
N VAL A 133 -8.93 0.96 12.69
CA VAL A 133 -7.96 1.72 13.49
C VAL A 133 -8.09 3.20 13.14
N SER A 134 -7.78 4.08 14.08
CA SER A 134 -7.97 5.52 13.87
C SER A 134 -6.83 6.12 13.03
N ASP A 135 -5.63 5.57 13.14
CA ASP A 135 -4.45 6.06 12.42
C ASP A 135 -3.37 4.96 12.38
N LEU A 136 -2.24 5.29 11.80
CA LEU A 136 -1.12 4.36 11.69
C LEU A 136 -0.49 4.04 13.06
N VAL A 137 -0.53 4.98 14.00
CA VAL A 137 -0.04 4.73 15.37
C VAL A 137 -0.87 3.63 16.04
N GLU A 138 -2.20 3.70 15.90
CA GLU A 138 -3.06 2.67 16.45
C GLU A 138 -2.88 1.33 15.74
N ALA A 139 -2.60 1.33 14.43
CA ALA A 139 -2.23 0.13 13.71
C ALA A 139 -0.97 -0.51 14.30
N ALA A 140 0.06 0.31 14.58
CA ALA A 140 1.28 -0.19 15.22
C ALA A 140 0.99 -0.74 16.63
N ASN A 141 0.15 -0.04 17.41
CA ASN A 141 -0.28 -0.52 18.72
C ASN A 141 -0.95 -1.89 18.64
N TYR A 142 -1.85 -2.05 17.67
CA TYR A 142 -2.53 -3.34 17.44
C TYR A 142 -1.55 -4.46 17.16
N LEU A 143 -0.60 -4.21 16.25
CA LEU A 143 0.35 -5.24 15.83
C LEU A 143 1.37 -5.57 16.93
N GLU A 144 1.70 -4.61 17.80
CA GLU A 144 2.56 -4.87 18.96
C GLU A 144 1.89 -5.76 20.00
N ARG A 145 0.55 -5.76 20.07
CA ARG A 145 -0.21 -6.58 21.01
C ARG A 145 -0.57 -7.96 20.46
N HIS A 146 -0.53 -8.10 19.17
CA HIS A 146 -0.93 -9.32 18.48
C HIS A 146 0.20 -9.84 17.60
#